data_69b226fa7963f0e03fbf88d473957812
#
_entry.id   69b226fa7963f0e03fbf88d473957812
#
_cell.length_a   1.000
_cell.length_b   1.000
_cell.length_c   1.000
_cell.angle_alpha   90.00
_cell.angle_beta   90.00
_cell.angle_gamma   90.00
#
_symmetry.space_group_name_H-M   'P 1'
#
loop_
_entity.id
_entity.type
_entity.pdbx_description
1 polymer ?
#
loop_
_entity_poly.entity_id
_entity_poly.type
_entity_poly.pdbx_seq_one_letter_code
_entity_poly.pdbx_strand_id
1 'polypeptide(L)'
;MERIVCSHLSVGYAARVVQQDLSFSLSAGEMVCMLGPNGCGKSTLLRTLAGLQPALGGTVSGYQPSADTALVLSSVDAIERTTVHDVVAMGRYPYTSVMGRLSETDEQIINQSVAQVAGEEDTDGNTSLRRFLESDFSAHSDGEKQRVLIAKALAQQTPVILLDEPTAHLDLPNRIRVLQLLRRLAHEEGKTILISTHELDLAIRMSDRILLMTPQAGIQLAPPDDLRNAGAFTRAFGMDIFCY
;
A
#
# COMPACT_ATOMS: atom_id res chain seq x y z
N MET A 1 -0.90 14.33 -13.18
CA MET A 1 -0.31 13.51 -14.26
C MET A 1 -0.60 12.05 -13.94
N GLU A 2 -1.16 11.28 -14.89
CA GLU A 2 -1.40 9.85 -14.71
C GLU A 2 -0.08 9.10 -14.51
N ARG A 3 -0.03 8.24 -13.50
CA ARG A 3 1.15 7.45 -13.12
C ARG A 3 0.98 5.98 -13.47
N ILE A 4 -0.22 5.45 -13.26
CA ILE A 4 -0.59 4.07 -13.61
C ILE A 4 -1.76 4.16 -14.56
N VAL A 5 -1.66 3.51 -15.72
CA VAL A 5 -2.76 3.42 -16.68
C VAL A 5 -2.99 1.95 -17.02
N CYS A 6 -4.18 1.46 -16.68
CA CYS A 6 -4.65 0.12 -17.01
C CYS A 6 -5.65 0.21 -18.15
N SER A 7 -5.45 -0.58 -19.20
CA SER A 7 -6.34 -0.64 -20.36
C SER A 7 -6.71 -2.09 -20.64
N HIS A 8 -8.01 -2.40 -20.51
CA HIS A 8 -8.59 -3.73 -20.73
C HIS A 8 -7.87 -4.84 -19.96
N LEU A 9 -7.35 -4.50 -18.77
CA LEU A 9 -6.51 -5.38 -17.95
C LEU A 9 -7.33 -6.58 -17.46
N SER A 10 -6.77 -7.78 -17.64
CA SER A 10 -7.30 -9.03 -17.06
C SER A 10 -6.30 -9.60 -16.07
N VAL A 11 -6.77 -9.92 -14.86
CA VAL A 11 -5.94 -10.45 -13.78
C VAL A 11 -6.46 -11.79 -13.27
N GLY A 12 -5.55 -12.66 -12.84
CA GLY A 12 -5.91 -13.99 -12.38
C GLY A 12 -4.70 -14.91 -12.25
N TYR A 13 -4.95 -16.20 -12.19
CA TYR A 13 -3.93 -17.24 -12.04
C TYR A 13 -4.05 -18.24 -13.20
N ALA A 14 -3.00 -18.42 -13.98
CA ALA A 14 -2.85 -19.39 -15.08
C ALA A 14 -4.15 -19.70 -15.87
N ALA A 15 -5.04 -20.53 -15.35
CA ALA A 15 -6.27 -20.95 -16.02
C ALA A 15 -7.55 -20.27 -15.47
N ARG A 16 -7.45 -19.38 -14.47
CA ARG A 16 -8.61 -18.74 -13.82
C ARG A 16 -8.50 -17.23 -13.87
N VAL A 17 -9.28 -16.60 -14.72
CA VAL A 17 -9.49 -15.15 -14.70
C VAL A 17 -10.30 -14.79 -13.44
N VAL A 18 -9.78 -13.83 -12.65
CA VAL A 18 -10.45 -13.32 -11.43
C VAL A 18 -11.20 -12.04 -11.74
N GLN A 19 -10.58 -11.16 -12.53
CA GLN A 19 -11.19 -9.94 -13.05
C GLN A 19 -10.74 -9.74 -14.50
N GLN A 20 -11.62 -9.17 -15.31
CA GLN A 20 -11.35 -8.90 -16.73
C GLN A 20 -11.82 -7.50 -17.13
N ASP A 21 -11.21 -6.98 -18.19
CA ASP A 21 -11.59 -5.72 -18.82
C ASP A 21 -11.52 -4.52 -17.86
N LEU A 22 -10.53 -4.50 -16.98
CA LEU A 22 -10.32 -3.41 -16.03
C LEU A 22 -9.64 -2.24 -16.76
N SER A 23 -10.31 -1.08 -16.81
CA SER A 23 -9.76 0.15 -17.39
C SER A 23 -9.88 1.30 -16.39
N PHE A 24 -8.73 1.82 -15.93
CA PHE A 24 -8.64 2.92 -14.98
C PHE A 24 -7.27 3.57 -14.98
N SER A 25 -7.17 4.76 -14.42
CA SER A 25 -5.88 5.42 -14.21
C SER A 25 -5.73 5.98 -12.79
N LEU A 26 -4.51 5.93 -12.25
CA LEU A 26 -4.12 6.52 -10.99
C LEU A 26 -3.12 7.64 -11.24
N SER A 27 -3.28 8.76 -10.55
CA SER A 27 -2.45 9.96 -10.72
C SER A 27 -1.32 10.03 -9.70
N ALA A 28 -0.30 10.80 -10.03
CA ALA A 28 0.70 11.20 -9.06
C ALA A 28 0.05 12.11 -8.00
N GLY A 29 0.43 11.91 -6.74
CA GLY A 29 -0.06 12.74 -5.64
C GLY A 29 -1.43 12.34 -5.11
N GLU A 30 -1.93 11.15 -5.43
CA GLU A 30 -3.22 10.70 -4.92
C GLU A 30 -3.14 9.42 -4.08
N MET A 31 -4.03 9.33 -3.10
CA MET A 31 -4.28 8.13 -2.30
C MET A 31 -5.63 7.53 -2.67
N VAL A 32 -5.60 6.32 -3.24
CA VAL A 32 -6.79 5.58 -3.66
C VAL A 32 -6.99 4.38 -2.76
N CYS A 33 -8.21 4.24 -2.21
CA CYS A 33 -8.61 3.04 -1.48
C CYS A 33 -9.36 2.07 -2.40
N MET A 34 -8.93 0.83 -2.42
CA MET A 34 -9.58 -0.25 -3.17
C MET A 34 -10.51 -1.02 -2.25
N LEU A 35 -11.79 -0.97 -2.56
CA LEU A 35 -12.87 -1.63 -1.82
C LEU A 35 -13.53 -2.71 -2.69
N GLY A 36 -14.09 -3.70 -2.04
CA GLY A 36 -14.86 -4.77 -2.69
C GLY A 36 -14.96 -6.02 -1.82
N PRO A 37 -15.89 -6.93 -2.14
CA PRO A 37 -16.08 -8.17 -1.40
C PRO A 37 -14.81 -9.02 -1.33
N ASN A 38 -14.77 -9.95 -0.37
CA ASN A 38 -13.69 -10.93 -0.28
C ASN A 38 -13.63 -11.79 -1.54
N GLY A 39 -12.42 -12.05 -2.02
CA GLY A 39 -12.22 -12.86 -3.22
C GLY A 39 -12.49 -12.14 -4.55
N CYS A 40 -12.87 -10.84 -4.56
CA CYS A 40 -13.09 -10.10 -5.82
C CYS A 40 -11.81 -9.77 -6.60
N GLY A 41 -10.62 -10.09 -6.06
CA GLY A 41 -9.35 -9.94 -6.79
C GLY A 41 -8.48 -8.77 -6.39
N LYS A 42 -8.71 -8.10 -5.25
CA LYS A 42 -7.91 -6.96 -4.78
C LYS A 42 -6.42 -7.28 -4.71
N SER A 43 -6.03 -8.30 -3.96
CA SER A 43 -4.63 -8.73 -3.83
C SER A 43 -4.04 -9.23 -5.16
N THR A 44 -4.87 -9.83 -6.02
CA THR A 44 -4.45 -10.27 -7.36
C THR A 44 -4.10 -9.06 -8.24
N LEU A 45 -4.93 -8.01 -8.20
CA LEU A 45 -4.67 -6.75 -8.91
C LEU A 45 -3.39 -6.09 -8.38
N LEU A 46 -3.22 -5.96 -7.05
CA LEU A 46 -2.02 -5.39 -6.46
C LEU A 46 -0.74 -6.13 -6.88
N ARG A 47 -0.76 -7.47 -6.85
CA ARG A 47 0.38 -8.28 -7.30
C ARG A 47 0.68 -8.12 -8.79
N THR A 48 -0.35 -7.98 -9.62
CA THR A 48 -0.16 -7.71 -11.07
C THR A 48 0.43 -6.33 -11.28
N LEU A 49 -0.07 -5.30 -10.59
CA LEU A 49 0.48 -3.94 -10.65
C LEU A 49 1.91 -3.86 -10.10
N ALA A 50 2.26 -4.66 -9.10
CA ALA A 50 3.63 -4.76 -8.59
C ALA A 50 4.59 -5.57 -9.49
N GLY A 51 4.08 -6.18 -10.58
CA GLY A 51 4.88 -7.03 -11.45
C GLY A 51 5.23 -8.40 -10.87
N LEU A 52 4.61 -8.82 -9.76
CA LEU A 52 4.84 -10.13 -9.12
C LEU A 52 4.13 -11.27 -9.85
N GLN A 53 3.16 -10.94 -10.68
CA GLN A 53 2.50 -11.88 -11.57
C GLN A 53 2.14 -11.20 -12.90
N PRO A 54 2.14 -11.94 -14.03
CA PRO A 54 1.78 -11.37 -15.32
C PRO A 54 0.28 -11.05 -15.40
N ALA A 55 -0.06 -10.02 -16.16
CA ALA A 55 -1.42 -9.81 -16.61
C ALA A 55 -1.84 -10.96 -17.55
N LEU A 56 -3.11 -11.37 -17.49
CA LEU A 56 -3.68 -12.37 -18.41
C LEU A 56 -4.14 -11.76 -19.72
N GLY A 57 -4.30 -10.44 -19.79
CA GLY A 57 -4.67 -9.66 -20.96
C GLY A 57 -4.66 -8.17 -20.67
N GLY A 58 -4.73 -7.35 -21.70
CA GLY A 58 -4.65 -5.90 -21.60
C GLY A 58 -3.25 -5.38 -21.33
N THR A 59 -3.15 -4.14 -20.90
CA THR A 59 -1.86 -3.47 -20.67
C THR A 59 -1.87 -2.65 -19.38
N VAL A 60 -0.67 -2.56 -18.78
CA VAL A 60 -0.37 -1.62 -17.68
C VAL A 60 0.77 -0.74 -18.16
N SER A 61 0.63 0.57 -18.06
CA SER A 61 1.61 1.55 -18.53
C SER A 61 1.74 2.75 -17.59
N GLY A 62 2.68 3.64 -17.89
CA GLY A 62 2.97 4.85 -17.12
C GLY A 62 4.08 4.69 -16.09
N TYR A 63 4.50 3.47 -15.77
CA TYR A 63 5.58 3.14 -14.83
C TYR A 63 6.17 1.75 -15.14
N GLN A 64 7.29 1.42 -14.51
CA GLN A 64 7.89 0.09 -14.57
C GLN A 64 7.57 -0.67 -13.28
N PRO A 65 6.68 -1.69 -13.30
CA PRO A 65 6.18 -2.34 -12.09
C PRO A 65 7.27 -2.80 -11.11
N SER A 66 8.32 -3.44 -11.60
CA SER A 66 9.40 -3.97 -10.76
C SER A 66 10.37 -2.92 -10.21
N ALA A 67 10.49 -1.76 -10.87
CA ALA A 67 11.44 -0.71 -10.49
C ALA A 67 10.78 0.44 -9.74
N ASP A 68 9.54 0.79 -10.12
CA ASP A 68 8.86 1.99 -9.63
C ASP A 68 7.85 1.69 -8.52
N THR A 69 7.75 0.45 -8.04
CA THR A 69 6.71 0.05 -7.08
C THR A 69 7.29 -0.58 -5.82
N ALA A 70 6.84 -0.08 -4.67
CA ALA A 70 6.95 -0.78 -3.41
C ALA A 70 5.62 -1.47 -3.07
N LEU A 71 5.68 -2.74 -2.63
CA LEU A 71 4.51 -3.51 -2.20
C LEU A 71 4.64 -3.89 -0.73
N VAL A 72 3.60 -3.58 0.04
CA VAL A 72 3.41 -4.01 1.43
C VAL A 72 2.26 -5.02 1.46
N LEU A 73 2.53 -6.25 1.90
CA LEU A 73 1.55 -7.31 2.06
C LEU A 73 0.94 -7.31 3.47
N SER A 74 -0.28 -7.81 3.60
CA SER A 74 -1.01 -7.90 4.87
C SER A 74 -0.43 -8.88 5.87
N SER A 75 0.25 -9.90 5.40
CA SER A 75 0.93 -10.89 6.25
C SER A 75 2.43 -10.86 6.01
N VAL A 76 3.18 -10.70 7.08
CA VAL A 76 4.61 -10.93 7.07
C VAL A 76 4.85 -12.20 7.86
N ASP A 77 5.36 -13.22 7.18
CA ASP A 77 5.91 -14.36 7.87
C ASP A 77 6.95 -13.85 8.87
N ALA A 78 6.93 -14.38 10.09
CA ALA A 78 7.80 -13.92 11.14
C ALA A 78 9.27 -13.99 10.67
N ILE A 79 9.85 -12.83 10.42
CA ILE A 79 11.28 -12.72 10.14
C ILE A 79 11.97 -12.81 11.50
N GLU A 80 12.32 -14.05 11.88
CA GLU A 80 12.99 -14.30 13.16
C GLU A 80 14.42 -13.76 13.17
N ARG A 81 14.87 -13.27 14.32
CA ARG A 81 16.25 -12.83 14.56
C ARG A 81 16.73 -11.71 13.63
N THR A 82 15.86 -10.81 13.30
CA THR A 82 16.14 -9.69 12.38
C THR A 82 15.80 -8.39 13.10
N THR A 83 16.69 -7.41 13.04
CA THR A 83 16.42 -6.09 13.64
C THR A 83 15.47 -5.27 12.78
N VAL A 84 14.86 -4.24 13.37
CA VAL A 84 14.07 -3.24 12.61
C VAL A 84 14.91 -2.63 11.50
N HIS A 85 16.18 -2.29 11.80
CA HIS A 85 17.13 -1.79 10.81
C HIS A 85 17.26 -2.74 9.61
N ASP A 86 17.50 -4.03 9.85
CA ASP A 86 17.69 -5.02 8.79
C ASP A 86 16.44 -5.14 7.91
N VAL A 87 15.25 -5.11 8.51
CA VAL A 87 13.98 -5.16 7.76
C VAL A 87 13.85 -3.95 6.84
N VAL A 88 14.14 -2.74 7.33
CA VAL A 88 14.05 -1.52 6.51
C VAL A 88 15.16 -1.48 5.47
N ALA A 89 16.36 -1.95 5.81
CA ALA A 89 17.51 -2.06 4.90
C ALA A 89 17.23 -2.95 3.68
N MET A 90 16.34 -3.96 3.80
CA MET A 90 15.89 -4.74 2.64
C MET A 90 15.27 -3.86 1.53
N GLY A 91 14.72 -2.70 1.89
CA GLY A 91 14.23 -1.71 0.92
C GLY A 91 15.33 -1.10 0.06
N ARG A 92 16.58 -1.15 0.52
CA ARG A 92 17.75 -0.63 -0.20
C ARG A 92 18.44 -1.67 -1.09
N TYR A 93 18.08 -2.95 -1.01
CA TYR A 93 18.73 -4.00 -1.82
C TYR A 93 18.79 -3.74 -3.33
N PRO A 94 17.77 -3.14 -3.97
CA PRO A 94 17.88 -2.80 -5.40
C PRO A 94 19.01 -1.80 -5.73
N TYR A 95 19.51 -1.07 -4.74
CA TYR A 95 20.50 -0.02 -4.89
C TYR A 95 21.89 -0.43 -4.36
N THR A 96 22.00 -1.58 -3.69
CA THR A 96 23.27 -2.06 -3.15
C THR A 96 24.13 -2.74 -4.21
N SER A 97 25.42 -2.79 -3.96
CA SER A 97 26.36 -3.57 -4.79
C SER A 97 26.09 -5.08 -4.65
N VAL A 98 26.72 -5.88 -5.52
CA VAL A 98 26.70 -7.37 -5.47
C VAL A 98 27.05 -7.93 -4.08
N MET A 99 27.83 -7.19 -3.29
CA MET A 99 28.17 -7.58 -1.91
C MET A 99 27.13 -7.17 -0.87
N GLY A 100 26.03 -6.52 -1.25
CA GLY A 100 24.95 -6.11 -0.34
C GLY A 100 25.37 -5.03 0.68
N ARG A 101 26.48 -4.31 0.45
CA ARG A 101 26.94 -3.27 1.39
C ARG A 101 26.11 -2.00 1.24
N LEU A 102 25.61 -1.52 2.36
CA LEU A 102 24.94 -0.23 2.46
C LEU A 102 25.96 0.90 2.43
N SER A 103 25.64 1.98 1.72
CA SER A 103 26.39 3.23 1.73
C SER A 103 25.92 4.13 2.86
N GLU A 104 26.66 5.20 3.17
CA GLU A 104 26.20 6.23 4.12
C GLU A 104 24.86 6.86 3.67
N THR A 105 24.65 7.01 2.39
CA THR A 105 23.37 7.50 1.84
C THR A 105 22.23 6.52 2.12
N ASP A 106 22.47 5.21 1.99
CA ASP A 106 21.47 4.20 2.31
C ASP A 106 21.10 4.22 3.79
N GLU A 107 22.10 4.36 4.68
CA GLU A 107 21.86 4.51 6.13
C GLU A 107 21.04 5.77 6.46
N GLN A 108 21.29 6.88 5.79
CA GLN A 108 20.50 8.10 5.95
C GLN A 108 19.05 7.89 5.51
N ILE A 109 18.82 7.21 4.37
CA ILE A 109 17.50 6.90 3.85
C ILE A 109 16.75 5.96 4.81
N ILE A 110 17.41 4.93 5.35
CA ILE A 110 16.84 4.02 6.35
C ILE A 110 16.39 4.82 7.58
N ASN A 111 17.27 5.63 8.16
CA ASN A 111 16.97 6.44 9.33
C ASN A 111 15.80 7.41 9.07
N GLN A 112 15.77 8.08 7.93
CA GLN A 112 14.69 8.99 7.52
C GLN A 112 13.37 8.25 7.36
N SER A 113 13.40 7.08 6.71
CA SER A 113 12.20 6.27 6.48
C SER A 113 11.59 5.78 7.80
N VAL A 114 12.42 5.39 8.77
CA VAL A 114 11.93 5.00 10.09
C VAL A 114 11.40 6.21 10.86
N ALA A 115 12.08 7.35 10.82
CA ALA A 115 11.63 8.57 11.47
C ALA A 115 10.26 9.06 10.94
N GLN A 116 9.97 8.87 9.65
CA GLN A 116 8.67 9.24 9.07
C GLN A 116 7.50 8.41 9.60
N VAL A 117 7.75 7.14 9.97
CA VAL A 117 6.72 6.21 10.47
C VAL A 117 6.70 6.10 11.99
N ALA A 118 7.76 6.55 12.68
CA ALA A 118 7.84 6.57 14.12
C ALA A 118 6.74 7.46 14.71
N GLY A 119 6.15 7.03 15.82
CA GLY A 119 5.20 7.87 16.57
C GLY A 119 5.93 8.99 17.30
N GLU A 120 5.18 10.01 17.77
CA GLU A 120 5.76 11.09 18.59
C GLU A 120 6.42 10.58 19.88
N GLU A 121 5.99 9.42 20.37
CA GLU A 121 6.55 8.77 21.55
C GLU A 121 7.94 8.15 21.30
N ASP A 122 8.27 7.87 20.04
CA ASP A 122 9.56 7.27 19.63
C ASP A 122 10.62 8.34 19.30
N THR A 123 10.26 9.64 19.36
CA THR A 123 11.12 10.74 18.87
C THR A 123 11.87 11.49 19.95
N ASP A 124 11.97 11.01 21.19
CA ASP A 124 12.77 11.61 22.26
C ASP A 124 14.29 11.54 21.98
N GLY A 125 14.66 11.99 20.76
CA GLY A 125 16.04 12.17 20.30
C GLY A 125 16.66 10.92 19.64
N ASN A 126 17.85 11.10 19.09
CA ASN A 126 18.67 10.10 18.37
C ASN A 126 18.85 8.76 19.13
N THR A 127 18.72 8.78 20.46
CA THR A 127 18.90 7.58 21.30
C THR A 127 17.70 6.64 21.23
N SER A 128 16.48 7.19 21.14
CA SER A 128 15.25 6.39 21.03
C SER A 128 15.14 5.73 19.65
N LEU A 129 15.37 6.50 18.59
CA LEU A 129 15.37 5.98 17.21
C LEU A 129 16.41 4.86 17.03
N ARG A 130 17.61 5.05 17.59
CA ARG A 130 18.68 4.05 17.50
C ARG A 130 18.30 2.75 18.24
N ARG A 131 17.73 2.84 19.44
CA ARG A 131 17.23 1.67 20.17
C ARG A 131 16.15 0.93 19.41
N PHE A 132 15.22 1.67 18.78
CA PHE A 132 14.18 1.09 17.95
C PHE A 132 14.76 0.35 16.75
N LEU A 133 15.72 0.95 16.05
CA LEU A 133 16.40 0.32 14.91
C LEU A 133 17.16 -0.96 15.30
N GLU A 134 17.80 -0.98 16.46
CA GLU A 134 18.58 -2.12 16.97
C GLU A 134 17.71 -3.21 17.62
N SER A 135 16.40 -2.95 17.83
CA SER A 135 15.49 -3.91 18.46
C SER A 135 15.08 -5.05 17.53
N ASP A 136 14.72 -6.20 18.11
CA ASP A 136 14.23 -7.36 17.37
C ASP A 136 12.85 -7.06 16.78
N PHE A 137 12.71 -7.15 15.46
CA PHE A 137 11.45 -6.92 14.75
C PHE A 137 10.32 -7.81 15.26
N SER A 138 10.61 -9.06 15.62
CA SER A 138 9.60 -10.01 16.09
C SER A 138 8.97 -9.62 17.43
N ALA A 139 9.70 -8.86 18.27
CA ALA A 139 9.25 -8.42 19.59
C ALA A 139 8.23 -7.28 19.57
N HIS A 140 8.05 -6.64 18.41
CA HIS A 140 7.14 -5.51 18.27
C HIS A 140 5.68 -5.92 18.13
N SER A 141 4.77 -5.01 18.51
CA SER A 141 3.33 -5.14 18.25
C SER A 141 3.04 -5.14 16.72
N ASP A 142 1.90 -5.70 16.34
CA ASP A 142 1.52 -5.74 14.93
C ASP A 142 1.46 -4.34 14.28
N GLY A 143 1.05 -3.33 15.05
CA GLY A 143 1.05 -1.93 14.61
C GLY A 143 2.45 -1.37 14.35
N GLU A 144 3.40 -1.66 15.23
CA GLU A 144 4.80 -1.27 15.03
C GLU A 144 5.42 -2.01 13.85
N LYS A 145 5.19 -3.34 13.75
CA LYS A 145 5.62 -4.13 12.59
C LYS A 145 5.09 -3.56 11.28
N GLN A 146 3.81 -3.18 11.25
CA GLN A 146 3.22 -2.56 10.06
C GLN A 146 3.89 -1.24 9.70
N ARG A 147 4.18 -0.38 10.69
CA ARG A 147 4.95 0.85 10.47
C ARG A 147 6.35 0.58 9.92
N VAL A 148 7.05 -0.43 10.45
CA VAL A 148 8.37 -0.84 9.94
C VAL A 148 8.30 -1.31 8.49
N LEU A 149 7.26 -2.05 8.10
CA LEU A 149 7.07 -2.47 6.70
C LEU A 149 6.78 -1.30 5.77
N ILE A 150 6.05 -0.30 6.25
CA ILE A 150 5.86 0.95 5.50
C ILE A 150 7.20 1.69 5.39
N ALA A 151 8.01 1.76 6.46
CA ALA A 151 9.36 2.32 6.40
C ALA A 151 10.25 1.61 5.37
N LYS A 152 10.19 0.27 5.31
CA LYS A 152 10.87 -0.51 4.26
C LYS A 152 10.42 -0.10 2.87
N ALA A 153 9.12 0.09 2.66
CA ALA A 153 8.58 0.54 1.37
C ALA A 153 9.03 1.97 1.03
N LEU A 154 9.12 2.85 2.03
CA LEU A 154 9.65 4.21 1.85
C LEU A 154 11.14 4.22 1.50
N ALA A 155 11.92 3.35 2.15
CA ALA A 155 13.34 3.19 1.86
C ALA A 155 13.63 2.77 0.41
N GLN A 156 12.68 2.16 -0.29
CA GLN A 156 12.79 1.89 -1.72
C GLN A 156 12.73 3.15 -2.59
N GLN A 157 12.25 4.28 -2.05
CA GLN A 157 12.14 5.56 -2.76
C GLN A 157 11.36 5.50 -4.09
N THR A 158 10.46 4.54 -4.22
CA THR A 158 9.63 4.36 -5.42
C THR A 158 8.51 5.39 -5.49
N PRO A 159 8.07 5.78 -6.71
CA PRO A 159 6.96 6.71 -6.89
C PRO A 159 5.58 6.09 -6.62
N VAL A 160 5.47 4.75 -6.61
CA VAL A 160 4.23 4.00 -6.39
C VAL A 160 4.36 3.15 -5.14
N ILE A 161 3.36 3.21 -4.25
CA ILE A 161 3.26 2.34 -3.08
C ILE A 161 1.91 1.62 -3.12
N LEU A 162 1.97 0.29 -3.15
CA LEU A 162 0.82 -0.59 -3.12
C LEU A 162 0.76 -1.27 -1.76
N LEU A 163 -0.41 -1.27 -1.10
CA LEU A 163 -0.57 -1.86 0.23
C LEU A 163 -1.80 -2.78 0.25
N ASP A 164 -1.57 -4.01 0.67
CA ASP A 164 -2.63 -5.01 0.82
C ASP A 164 -3.04 -5.09 2.29
N GLU A 165 -4.20 -4.50 2.61
CA GLU A 165 -4.79 -4.45 3.96
C GLU A 165 -3.84 -3.96 5.07
N PRO A 166 -3.16 -2.80 4.92
CA PRO A 166 -2.13 -2.37 5.85
C PRO A 166 -2.64 -2.03 7.26
N THR A 167 -3.94 -2.04 7.48
CA THR A 167 -4.59 -1.66 8.75
C THR A 167 -5.34 -2.82 9.42
N ALA A 168 -5.32 -4.04 8.84
CA ALA A 168 -6.21 -5.14 9.21
C ALA A 168 -6.11 -5.57 10.69
N HIS A 169 -4.93 -5.50 11.31
CA HIS A 169 -4.70 -5.95 12.70
C HIS A 169 -4.40 -4.82 13.67
N LEU A 170 -4.68 -3.58 13.26
CA LEU A 170 -4.42 -2.40 14.07
C LEU A 170 -5.66 -1.97 14.86
N ASP A 171 -5.45 -1.38 16.02
CA ASP A 171 -6.48 -0.62 16.72
C ASP A 171 -6.80 0.69 16.00
N LEU A 172 -7.93 1.30 16.30
CA LEU A 172 -8.41 2.49 15.58
C LEU A 172 -7.40 3.66 15.57
N PRO A 173 -6.73 4.03 16.68
CA PRO A 173 -5.72 5.08 16.65
C PRO A 173 -4.57 4.79 15.67
N ASN A 174 -4.05 3.57 15.67
CA ASN A 174 -2.94 3.18 14.79
C ASN A 174 -3.39 3.12 13.32
N ARG A 175 -4.63 2.68 13.03
CA ARG A 175 -5.20 2.75 11.66
C ARG A 175 -5.21 4.18 11.13
N ILE A 176 -5.72 5.11 11.93
CA ILE A 176 -5.79 6.53 11.55
C ILE A 176 -4.39 7.08 11.31
N ARG A 177 -3.42 6.81 12.19
CA ARG A 177 -2.03 7.27 12.03
C ARG A 177 -1.40 6.76 10.72
N VAL A 178 -1.57 5.47 10.42
CA VAL A 178 -1.07 4.88 9.16
C VAL A 178 -1.70 5.53 7.94
N LEU A 179 -3.02 5.71 7.92
CA LEU A 179 -3.71 6.34 6.79
C LEU A 179 -3.34 7.82 6.64
N GLN A 180 -3.18 8.56 7.74
CA GLN A 180 -2.71 9.95 7.71
C GLN A 180 -1.28 10.05 7.14
N LEU A 181 -0.38 9.15 7.55
CA LEU A 181 0.97 9.07 6.99
C LEU A 181 0.91 8.83 5.48
N LEU A 182 0.16 7.82 5.03
CA LEU A 182 0.06 7.49 3.61
C LEU A 182 -0.53 8.65 2.80
N ARG A 183 -1.56 9.32 3.34
CA ARG A 183 -2.14 10.51 2.70
C ARG A 183 -1.13 11.66 2.59
N ARG A 184 -0.35 11.90 3.64
CA ARG A 184 0.72 12.91 3.61
C ARG A 184 1.76 12.59 2.53
N LEU A 185 2.21 11.34 2.46
CA LEU A 185 3.16 10.88 1.43
C LEU A 185 2.61 11.06 0.01
N ALA A 186 1.31 10.82 -0.20
CA ALA A 186 0.69 11.10 -1.48
C ALA A 186 0.73 12.60 -1.78
N HIS A 187 0.20 13.43 -0.92
CA HIS A 187 -0.03 14.85 -1.21
C HIS A 187 1.23 15.70 -1.17
N GLU A 188 2.15 15.43 -0.22
CA GLU A 188 3.35 16.25 -0.03
C GLU A 188 4.55 15.76 -0.83
N GLU A 189 4.69 14.42 -1.01
CA GLU A 189 5.80 13.82 -1.75
C GLU A 189 5.43 13.38 -3.17
N GLY A 190 4.18 13.59 -3.59
CA GLY A 190 3.71 13.26 -4.93
C GLY A 190 3.68 11.77 -5.25
N LYS A 191 3.61 10.90 -4.22
CA LYS A 191 3.52 9.45 -4.40
C LYS A 191 2.12 9.05 -4.87
N THR A 192 2.04 7.98 -5.66
CA THR A 192 0.78 7.32 -5.99
C THR A 192 0.58 6.17 -5.02
N ILE A 193 -0.49 6.21 -4.24
CA ILE A 193 -0.75 5.21 -3.20
C ILE A 193 -2.07 4.49 -3.50
N LEU A 194 -2.01 3.15 -3.57
CA LEU A 194 -3.18 2.30 -3.71
C LEU A 194 -3.24 1.32 -2.54
N ILE A 195 -4.33 1.37 -1.79
CA ILE A 195 -4.54 0.59 -0.56
C ILE A 195 -5.75 -0.32 -0.74
N SER A 196 -5.61 -1.63 -0.56
CA SER A 196 -6.78 -2.48 -0.34
C SER A 196 -7.22 -2.38 1.12
N THR A 197 -8.51 -2.30 1.34
CA THR A 197 -9.08 -2.26 2.70
C THR A 197 -10.51 -2.80 2.72
N HIS A 198 -10.95 -3.21 3.90
CA HIS A 198 -12.35 -3.56 4.19
C HIS A 198 -13.06 -2.47 5.01
N GLU A 199 -12.35 -1.42 5.39
CA GLU A 199 -12.83 -0.38 6.26
C GLU A 199 -13.45 0.78 5.46
N LEU A 200 -14.73 0.63 5.16
CA LEU A 200 -15.45 1.57 4.31
C LEU A 200 -15.42 3.00 4.84
N ASP A 201 -15.70 3.20 6.14
CA ASP A 201 -15.77 4.53 6.74
C ASP A 201 -14.43 5.28 6.65
N LEU A 202 -13.33 4.57 6.92
CA LEU A 202 -11.99 5.16 6.81
C LEU A 202 -11.61 5.41 5.35
N ALA A 203 -11.95 4.50 4.44
CA ALA A 203 -11.71 4.70 3.02
C ALA A 203 -12.44 5.94 2.49
N ILE A 204 -13.71 6.13 2.83
CA ILE A 204 -14.50 7.31 2.43
C ILE A 204 -13.91 8.62 2.96
N ARG A 205 -13.42 8.62 4.21
CA ARG A 205 -12.92 9.84 4.86
C ARG A 205 -11.49 10.21 4.47
N MET A 206 -10.69 9.23 4.10
CA MET A 206 -9.25 9.41 3.99
C MET A 206 -8.72 9.37 2.56
N SER A 207 -9.43 8.72 1.61
CA SER A 207 -8.97 8.62 0.23
C SER A 207 -9.46 9.77 -0.67
N ASP A 208 -8.71 10.06 -1.71
CA ASP A 208 -9.10 11.02 -2.74
C ASP A 208 -10.11 10.40 -3.71
N ARG A 209 -9.90 9.14 -4.06
CA ARG A 209 -10.82 8.33 -4.87
C ARG A 209 -10.91 6.91 -4.31
N ILE A 210 -11.99 6.23 -4.63
CA ILE A 210 -12.21 4.83 -4.30
C ILE A 210 -12.28 4.01 -5.60
N LEU A 211 -11.47 2.96 -5.66
CA LEU A 211 -11.55 1.90 -6.67
C LEU A 211 -12.48 0.80 -6.14
N LEU A 212 -13.75 0.88 -6.50
CA LEU A 212 -14.74 -0.09 -6.06
C LEU A 212 -14.75 -1.27 -7.04
N MET A 213 -14.37 -2.46 -6.55
CA MET A 213 -14.31 -3.70 -7.31
C MET A 213 -15.50 -4.60 -7.00
N THR A 214 -16.17 -5.07 -8.03
CA THR A 214 -17.27 -6.04 -7.90
C THR A 214 -17.08 -7.19 -8.87
N PRO A 215 -17.49 -8.44 -8.50
CA PRO A 215 -17.33 -9.59 -9.38
C PRO A 215 -18.13 -9.50 -10.69
N GLN A 216 -19.24 -8.73 -10.68
CA GLN A 216 -20.20 -8.69 -11.79
C GLN A 216 -20.16 -7.41 -12.60
N ALA A 217 -19.82 -6.27 -11.97
CA ALA A 217 -19.83 -4.95 -12.61
C ALA A 217 -18.42 -4.40 -12.90
N GLY A 218 -17.37 -5.21 -12.71
CA GLY A 218 -15.99 -4.76 -12.91
C GLY A 218 -15.57 -3.76 -11.85
N ILE A 219 -14.99 -2.65 -12.29
CA ILE A 219 -14.48 -1.58 -11.41
C ILE A 219 -15.17 -0.25 -11.66
N GLN A 220 -15.28 0.55 -10.60
CA GLN A 220 -15.66 1.96 -10.67
C GLN A 220 -14.61 2.76 -9.87
N LEU A 221 -14.03 3.77 -10.49
CA LEU A 221 -13.07 4.66 -9.84
C LEU A 221 -13.62 6.09 -9.84
N ALA A 222 -13.97 6.59 -8.67
CA ALA A 222 -14.50 7.94 -8.50
C ALA A 222 -14.26 8.46 -7.08
N PRO A 223 -14.44 9.78 -6.83
CA PRO A 223 -14.51 10.33 -5.49
C PRO A 223 -15.56 9.63 -4.63
N PRO A 224 -15.32 9.50 -3.31
CA PRO A 224 -16.24 8.78 -2.40
C PRO A 224 -17.68 9.27 -2.47
N ASP A 225 -17.91 10.59 -2.53
CA ASP A 225 -19.25 11.18 -2.57
C ASP A 225 -19.98 10.85 -3.87
N ASP A 226 -19.29 10.79 -5.01
CA ASP A 226 -19.88 10.43 -6.30
C ASP A 226 -20.35 8.97 -6.29
N LEU A 227 -19.55 8.05 -5.73
CA LEU A 227 -19.93 6.64 -5.57
C LEU A 227 -21.11 6.47 -4.62
N ARG A 228 -21.14 7.26 -3.54
CA ARG A 228 -22.24 7.27 -2.58
C ARG A 228 -23.52 7.73 -3.24
N ASN A 229 -23.52 8.89 -3.90
CA ASN A 229 -24.68 9.47 -4.58
C ASN A 229 -25.21 8.58 -5.69
N ALA A 230 -24.33 7.87 -6.38
CA ALA A 230 -24.69 6.88 -7.38
C ALA A 230 -25.22 5.56 -6.81
N GLY A 231 -25.24 5.37 -5.48
CA GLY A 231 -25.63 4.10 -4.83
C GLY A 231 -24.70 2.93 -5.16
N ALA A 232 -23.44 3.21 -5.52
CA ALA A 232 -22.49 2.20 -5.95
C ALA A 232 -22.13 1.23 -4.82
N PHE A 233 -21.99 1.73 -3.61
CA PHE A 233 -21.71 0.90 -2.43
C PHE A 233 -22.84 -0.08 -2.11
N THR A 234 -24.09 0.38 -2.17
CA THR A 234 -25.27 -0.48 -1.95
C THR A 234 -25.31 -1.61 -2.97
N ARG A 235 -25.01 -1.32 -4.24
CA ARG A 235 -24.93 -2.37 -5.27
C ARG A 235 -23.77 -3.34 -5.06
N ALA A 236 -22.61 -2.82 -4.60
CA ALA A 236 -21.42 -3.64 -4.41
C ALA A 236 -21.52 -4.58 -3.21
N PHE A 237 -22.13 -4.13 -2.11
CA PHE A 237 -22.20 -4.88 -0.86
C PHE A 237 -23.56 -5.51 -0.58
N GLY A 238 -24.58 -5.23 -1.42
CA GLY A 238 -25.91 -5.84 -1.33
C GLY A 238 -26.77 -5.33 -0.16
N MET A 239 -26.34 -4.25 0.52
CA MET A 239 -27.05 -3.63 1.63
C MET A 239 -26.85 -2.13 1.63
N ASP A 240 -27.79 -1.36 2.15
CA ASP A 240 -27.60 0.06 2.36
C ASP A 240 -26.77 0.29 3.63
N ILE A 241 -25.49 0.54 3.42
CA ILE A 241 -24.48 0.69 4.48
C ILE A 241 -24.47 2.08 5.12
N PHE A 242 -25.32 3.01 4.66
CA PHE A 242 -25.44 4.36 5.17
C PHE A 242 -26.74 4.62 5.96
N CYS A 243 -27.59 3.61 6.13
CA CYS A 243 -28.87 3.69 6.83
C CYS A 243 -28.81 3.28 8.31
N TYR A 244 -27.71 3.58 9.02
CA TYR A 244 -27.59 3.38 10.47
C TYR A 244 -27.22 4.65 11.20
#